data_fb82e7356d84e44ec80a5e99007b2948
#
_entry.id   fb82e7356d84e44ec80a5e99007b2948
#
_cell.length_a   1.000
_cell.length_b   1.000
_cell.length_c   1.000
_cell.angle_alpha   90.00
_cell.angle_beta   90.00
_cell.angle_gamma   90.00
#
_symmetry.space_group_name_H-M   'P 1'
#
loop_
_entity.id
_entity.type
_entity.pdbx_description
1 polymer ?
#
loop_
_entity_poly.entity_id
_entity_poly.type
_entity_poly.pdbx_seq_one_letter_code
_entity_poly.pdbx_strand_id
1 'polypeptide(L)'
;MNQAKKQSHFLLILILGLLSAIGPLSIDMYLPAFPSIAKGLNTTVASVMLSLSSFFIGISIGQLIYGPLLERYGRKTPLYFGLALYAISSFACATAMSVETLIAFRFFQALGGCVGMVASRAMVRDLFDVKDNAKVFSTLMLVIAVSPIIAPSLGGFISAYLGWRYIFVMLILVIASIIAGIYFLLPDSKGPDPTYSLKPVAIVTGFVT
;
A
#
# COMPACT_ATOMS: atom_id res chain seq x y z
N MET A 1 33.95 1.27 -3.78
CA MET A 1 32.62 0.84 -3.31
C MET A 1 32.05 -0.11 -4.35
N ASN A 2 31.88 -1.40 -4.02
CA ASN A 2 31.65 -2.48 -4.98
C ASN A 2 30.33 -2.27 -5.75
N GLN A 3 30.32 -2.48 -7.07
CA GLN A 3 29.13 -2.34 -7.93
C GLN A 3 27.92 -3.18 -7.42
N ALA A 4 28.17 -4.36 -6.89
CA ALA A 4 27.15 -5.22 -6.29
C ALA A 4 26.43 -4.57 -5.08
N LYS A 5 27.16 -3.84 -4.23
CA LYS A 5 26.59 -3.12 -3.08
C LYS A 5 25.73 -1.93 -3.52
N LYS A 6 26.10 -1.25 -4.60
CA LYS A 6 25.36 -0.13 -5.18
C LYS A 6 24.06 -0.61 -5.87
N GLN A 7 24.11 -1.76 -6.53
CA GLN A 7 22.96 -2.37 -7.21
C GLN A 7 21.93 -2.91 -6.19
N SER A 8 22.39 -3.49 -5.07
CA SER A 8 21.54 -3.92 -3.96
C SER A 8 20.80 -2.72 -3.33
N HIS A 9 21.47 -1.58 -3.13
CA HIS A 9 20.83 -0.37 -2.58
C HIS A 9 19.77 0.21 -3.51
N PHE A 10 19.98 0.22 -4.83
CA PHE A 10 18.98 0.71 -5.79
C PHE A 10 17.70 -0.14 -5.79
N LEU A 11 17.86 -1.47 -5.85
CA LEU A 11 16.72 -2.39 -5.80
C LEU A 11 15.92 -2.27 -4.49
N LEU A 12 16.62 -2.07 -3.38
CA LEU A 12 16.00 -1.87 -2.08
C LEU A 12 15.17 -0.59 -2.04
N ILE A 13 15.70 0.52 -2.55
CA ILE A 13 14.97 1.79 -2.67
C ILE A 13 13.77 1.64 -3.61
N LEU A 14 13.90 0.91 -4.70
CA LEU A 14 12.81 0.65 -5.63
C LEU A 14 11.66 -0.11 -4.95
N ILE A 15 11.96 -1.18 -4.20
CA ILE A 15 10.94 -1.95 -3.45
C ILE A 15 10.25 -1.08 -2.41
N LEU A 16 11.00 -0.31 -1.63
CA LEU A 16 10.43 0.60 -0.64
C LEU A 16 9.60 1.71 -1.29
N GLY A 17 10.00 2.18 -2.47
CA GLY A 17 9.24 3.13 -3.28
C GLY A 17 7.91 2.53 -3.76
N LEU A 18 7.93 1.33 -4.32
CA LEU A 18 6.72 0.62 -4.74
C LEU A 18 5.78 0.33 -3.57
N LEU A 19 6.32 -0.06 -2.40
CA LEU A 19 5.53 -0.19 -1.17
C LEU A 19 4.82 1.10 -0.79
N SER A 20 5.52 2.22 -0.87
CA SER A 20 4.95 3.55 -0.58
C SER A 20 3.88 3.96 -1.59
N ALA A 21 3.99 3.51 -2.84
CA ALA A 21 3.10 3.85 -3.94
C ALA A 21 1.82 2.99 -4.00
N ILE A 22 1.69 1.94 -3.19
CA ILE A 22 0.49 1.05 -3.18
C ILE A 22 -0.80 1.86 -3.00
N GLY A 23 -0.83 2.80 -2.03
CA GLY A 23 -1.99 3.64 -1.76
C GLY A 23 -2.34 4.54 -2.96
N PRO A 24 -1.44 5.41 -3.41
CA PRO A 24 -1.63 6.25 -4.60
C PRO A 24 -2.04 5.44 -5.84
N LEU A 25 -1.35 4.35 -6.17
CA LEU A 25 -1.72 3.50 -7.32
C LEU A 25 -3.14 2.95 -7.20
N SER A 26 -3.55 2.52 -5.99
CA SER A 26 -4.90 2.00 -5.74
C SER A 26 -6.00 3.04 -5.89
N ILE A 27 -5.67 4.32 -5.72
CA ILE A 27 -6.58 5.45 -5.87
C ILE A 27 -6.60 5.88 -7.33
N ASP A 28 -5.43 6.19 -7.88
CA ASP A 28 -5.29 6.86 -9.16
C ASP A 28 -5.72 5.97 -10.34
N MET A 29 -5.43 4.66 -10.29
CA MET A 29 -5.92 3.71 -11.31
C MET A 29 -7.44 3.49 -11.23
N TYR A 30 -8.03 3.69 -10.06
CA TYR A 30 -9.45 3.42 -9.80
C TYR A 30 -10.36 4.57 -10.24
N LEU A 31 -9.90 5.83 -10.11
CA LEU A 31 -10.70 7.04 -10.39
C LEU A 31 -11.31 7.07 -11.80
N PRO A 32 -10.57 6.79 -12.89
CA PRO A 32 -11.13 6.82 -14.24
C PRO A 32 -12.20 5.75 -14.49
N ALA A 33 -12.24 4.71 -13.68
CA ALA A 33 -13.17 3.59 -13.83
C ALA A 33 -14.56 3.84 -13.20
N PHE A 34 -14.77 4.91 -12.46
CA PHE A 34 -16.03 5.18 -11.76
C PHE A 34 -17.28 5.04 -12.63
N PRO A 35 -17.33 5.62 -13.85
CA PRO A 35 -18.50 5.47 -14.71
C PRO A 35 -18.76 4.02 -15.14
N SER A 36 -17.69 3.26 -15.44
CA SER A 36 -17.80 1.88 -15.86
C SER A 36 -18.20 0.94 -14.70
N ILE A 37 -17.75 1.24 -13.48
CA ILE A 37 -18.15 0.54 -12.25
C ILE A 37 -19.63 0.81 -11.97
N ALA A 38 -20.06 2.07 -12.02
CA ALA A 38 -21.45 2.44 -11.79
C ALA A 38 -22.39 1.73 -12.76
N LYS A 39 -22.02 1.69 -14.05
CA LYS A 39 -22.77 0.94 -15.09
C LYS A 39 -22.73 -0.58 -14.81
N GLY A 40 -21.57 -1.14 -14.46
CA GLY A 40 -21.39 -2.58 -14.25
C GLY A 40 -22.08 -3.13 -12.99
N LEU A 41 -22.33 -2.27 -11.98
CA LEU A 41 -23.03 -2.63 -10.74
C LEU A 41 -24.45 -2.06 -10.68
N ASN A 42 -24.98 -1.48 -11.78
CA ASN A 42 -26.32 -0.88 -11.85
C ASN A 42 -26.56 0.15 -10.72
N THR A 43 -25.59 1.04 -10.49
CA THR A 43 -25.62 2.03 -9.42
C THR A 43 -25.22 3.42 -9.92
N THR A 44 -25.16 4.40 -9.05
CA THR A 44 -24.74 5.76 -9.39
C THR A 44 -23.22 5.95 -9.17
N VAL A 45 -22.62 6.91 -9.86
CA VAL A 45 -21.23 7.31 -9.62
C VAL A 45 -21.03 7.81 -8.19
N ALA A 46 -22.03 8.49 -7.63
CA ALA A 46 -22.01 8.94 -6.24
C ALA A 46 -21.88 7.77 -5.25
N SER A 47 -22.59 6.67 -5.50
CA SER A 47 -22.47 5.46 -4.66
C SER A 47 -21.09 4.81 -4.81
N VAL A 48 -20.50 4.80 -6.01
CA VAL A 48 -19.15 4.30 -6.24
C VAL A 48 -18.11 5.17 -5.49
N MET A 49 -18.30 6.49 -5.42
CA MET A 49 -17.42 7.39 -4.67
C MET A 49 -17.35 7.05 -3.17
N LEU A 50 -18.42 6.47 -2.59
CA LEU A 50 -18.39 6.01 -1.19
C LEU A 50 -17.33 4.91 -0.97
N SER A 51 -17.01 4.13 -1.99
CA SER A 51 -15.94 3.13 -1.90
C SER A 51 -14.56 3.76 -1.77
N LEU A 52 -14.35 4.94 -2.36
CA LEU A 52 -13.13 5.73 -2.17
C LEU A 52 -13.07 6.34 -0.76
N SER A 53 -14.20 6.86 -0.25
CA SER A 53 -14.29 7.34 1.13
C SER A 53 -13.99 6.23 2.13
N SER A 54 -14.55 5.03 1.92
CA SER A 54 -14.27 3.83 2.71
C SER A 54 -12.77 3.46 2.67
N PHE A 55 -12.14 3.57 1.51
CA PHE A 55 -10.70 3.36 1.34
C PHE A 55 -9.87 4.35 2.17
N PHE A 56 -10.20 5.63 2.18
CA PHE A 56 -9.50 6.62 3.01
C PHE A 56 -9.68 6.36 4.51
N ILE A 57 -10.86 5.94 4.95
CA ILE A 57 -11.10 5.53 6.34
C ILE A 57 -10.20 4.33 6.68
N GLY A 58 -10.12 3.34 5.79
CA GLY A 58 -9.24 2.17 5.95
C GLY A 58 -7.76 2.54 6.09
N ILE A 59 -7.25 3.47 5.25
CA ILE A 59 -5.88 4.01 5.37
C ILE A 59 -5.68 4.66 6.74
N SER A 60 -6.60 5.52 7.16
CA SER A 60 -6.48 6.29 8.41
C SER A 60 -6.40 5.37 9.63
N ILE A 61 -7.29 4.37 9.70
CA ILE A 61 -7.27 3.37 10.76
C ILE A 61 -6.00 2.51 10.69
N GLY A 62 -5.62 2.09 9.48
CA GLY A 62 -4.43 1.28 9.26
C GLY A 62 -3.15 1.96 9.73
N GLN A 63 -3.00 3.27 9.50
CA GLN A 63 -1.82 4.03 9.96
C GLN A 63 -1.67 4.00 11.48
N LEU A 64 -2.77 4.05 12.22
CA LEU A 64 -2.75 3.98 13.69
C LEU A 64 -2.37 2.57 14.19
N ILE A 65 -2.80 1.53 13.47
CA ILE A 65 -2.59 0.14 13.86
C ILE A 65 -1.18 -0.35 13.51
N TYR A 66 -0.70 -0.07 12.28
CA TYR A 66 0.56 -0.65 11.81
C TYR A 66 1.81 -0.04 12.44
N GLY A 67 1.77 1.20 12.95
CA GLY A 67 2.90 1.77 13.68
C GLY A 67 3.34 0.86 14.83
N PRO A 68 2.48 0.64 15.84
CA PRO A 68 2.77 -0.23 16.98
C PRO A 68 3.03 -1.69 16.60
N LEU A 69 2.32 -2.23 15.61
CA LEU A 69 2.51 -3.62 15.18
C LEU A 69 3.91 -3.85 14.58
N LEU A 70 4.41 -2.90 13.79
CA LEU A 70 5.74 -2.97 13.20
C LEU A 70 6.85 -2.87 14.24
N GLU A 71 6.66 -2.13 15.34
CA GLU A 71 7.62 -2.10 16.44
C GLU A 71 7.59 -3.40 17.24
N ARG A 72 6.41 -3.92 17.57
CA ARG A 72 6.27 -5.11 18.42
C ARG A 72 6.65 -6.42 17.74
N TYR A 73 6.22 -6.62 16.49
CA TYR A 73 6.40 -7.91 15.77
C TYR A 73 7.51 -7.88 14.72
N GLY A 74 8.27 -6.77 14.65
CA GLY A 74 9.26 -6.55 13.61
C GLY A 74 8.63 -6.09 12.30
N ARG A 75 9.48 -5.75 11.32
CA ARG A 75 9.01 -5.10 10.08
C ARG A 75 8.34 -6.05 9.10
N LYS A 76 8.87 -7.27 8.93
CA LYS A 76 8.42 -8.20 7.89
C LYS A 76 7.08 -8.87 8.19
N THR A 77 6.85 -9.32 9.42
CA THR A 77 5.63 -10.08 9.76
C THR A 77 4.34 -9.29 9.53
N PRO A 78 4.16 -8.06 10.08
CA PRO A 78 2.97 -7.26 9.80
C PRO A 78 2.88 -6.85 8.32
N LEU A 79 4.03 -6.67 7.63
CA LEU A 79 4.08 -6.32 6.23
C LEU A 79 3.48 -7.43 5.36
N TYR A 80 3.90 -8.69 5.53
CA TYR A 80 3.33 -9.81 4.79
C TYR A 80 1.84 -9.99 5.08
N PHE A 81 1.43 -9.84 6.35
CA PHE A 81 0.03 -9.94 6.74
C PHE A 81 -0.84 -8.87 6.06
N GLY A 82 -0.38 -7.62 6.07
CA GLY A 82 -1.09 -6.52 5.43
C GLY A 82 -1.16 -6.67 3.90
N LEU A 83 -0.05 -7.06 3.25
CA LEU A 83 -0.04 -7.28 1.80
C LEU A 83 -0.91 -8.47 1.38
N ALA A 84 -0.98 -9.54 2.19
CA ALA A 84 -1.89 -10.65 1.96
C ALA A 84 -3.36 -10.20 2.10
N LEU A 85 -3.69 -9.43 3.14
CA LEU A 85 -5.02 -8.83 3.31
C LEU A 85 -5.38 -7.94 2.11
N TYR A 86 -4.44 -7.12 1.64
CA TYR A 86 -4.64 -6.28 0.45
C TYR A 86 -4.95 -7.12 -0.79
N ALA A 87 -4.18 -8.19 -1.05
CA ALA A 87 -4.36 -9.05 -2.22
C ALA A 87 -5.72 -9.77 -2.19
N ILE A 88 -6.09 -10.34 -1.03
CA ILE A 88 -7.39 -11.01 -0.83
C ILE A 88 -8.54 -10.01 -1.02
N SER A 89 -8.44 -8.83 -0.44
CA SER A 89 -9.48 -7.80 -0.59
C SER A 89 -9.55 -7.26 -2.01
N SER A 90 -8.43 -7.15 -2.73
CA SER A 90 -8.41 -6.78 -4.14
C SER A 90 -9.12 -7.83 -5.00
N PHE A 91 -8.90 -9.11 -4.73
CA PHE A 91 -9.62 -10.19 -5.41
C PHE A 91 -11.13 -10.09 -5.13
N ALA A 92 -11.53 -9.85 -3.90
CA ALA A 92 -12.93 -9.67 -3.53
C ALA A 92 -13.55 -8.42 -4.21
N CYS A 93 -12.79 -7.31 -4.35
CA CYS A 93 -13.22 -6.16 -5.14
C CYS A 93 -13.41 -6.51 -6.63
N ALA A 94 -12.51 -7.31 -7.22
CA ALA A 94 -12.61 -7.74 -8.61
C ALA A 94 -13.87 -8.61 -8.87
N THR A 95 -14.32 -9.37 -7.87
CA THR A 95 -15.48 -10.25 -7.94
C THR A 95 -16.76 -9.63 -7.38
N ALA A 96 -16.73 -8.37 -6.94
CA ALA A 96 -17.88 -7.70 -6.36
C ALA A 96 -19.06 -7.63 -7.33
N MET A 97 -20.26 -7.97 -6.82
CA MET A 97 -21.50 -7.96 -7.57
C MET A 97 -22.45 -6.81 -7.13
N SER A 98 -22.13 -6.12 -6.04
CA SER A 98 -22.86 -4.94 -5.56
C SER A 98 -21.90 -3.85 -5.10
N VAL A 99 -22.39 -2.61 -5.05
CA VAL A 99 -21.61 -1.46 -4.59
C VAL A 99 -21.27 -1.55 -3.12
N GLU A 100 -22.18 -2.10 -2.30
CA GLU A 100 -21.96 -2.30 -0.85
C GLU A 100 -20.80 -3.26 -0.59
N THR A 101 -20.78 -4.37 -1.33
CA THR A 101 -19.68 -5.33 -1.28
C THR A 101 -18.36 -4.68 -1.68
N LEU A 102 -18.38 -3.87 -2.73
CA LEU A 102 -17.20 -3.14 -3.19
C LEU A 102 -16.74 -2.14 -2.11
N ILE A 103 -17.65 -1.37 -1.50
CA ILE A 103 -17.34 -0.43 -0.41
C ILE A 103 -16.68 -1.15 0.76
N ALA A 104 -17.24 -2.28 1.20
CA ALA A 104 -16.69 -3.06 2.30
C ALA A 104 -15.28 -3.57 2.02
N PHE A 105 -15.06 -4.18 0.84
CA PHE A 105 -13.74 -4.72 0.51
C PHE A 105 -12.69 -3.65 0.19
N ARG A 106 -13.10 -2.47 -0.28
CA ARG A 106 -12.20 -1.32 -0.42
C ARG A 106 -11.65 -0.85 0.93
N PHE A 107 -12.45 -0.92 2.00
CA PHE A 107 -11.97 -0.67 3.37
C PHE A 107 -10.86 -1.65 3.77
N PHE A 108 -11.09 -2.95 3.63
CA PHE A 108 -10.10 -3.97 3.99
C PHE A 108 -8.86 -3.91 3.09
N GLN A 109 -9.03 -3.60 1.81
CA GLN A 109 -7.93 -3.38 0.88
C GLN A 109 -7.03 -2.23 1.35
N ALA A 110 -7.64 -1.12 1.73
CA ALA A 110 -6.91 0.05 2.24
C ALA A 110 -6.21 -0.24 3.56
N LEU A 111 -6.91 -0.94 4.47
CA LEU A 111 -6.35 -1.38 5.75
C LEU A 111 -5.09 -2.23 5.51
N GLY A 112 -5.17 -3.21 4.59
CA GLY A 112 -4.01 -4.04 4.24
C GLY A 112 -2.89 -3.25 3.56
N GLY A 113 -3.21 -2.41 2.57
CA GLY A 113 -2.22 -1.67 1.77
C GLY A 113 -1.48 -0.58 2.55
N CYS A 114 -2.11 -0.04 3.59
CA CYS A 114 -1.51 0.98 4.44
C CYS A 114 -0.18 0.54 5.06
N VAL A 115 0.00 -0.76 5.33
CA VAL A 115 1.24 -1.30 5.87
C VAL A 115 2.46 -0.94 5.02
N GLY A 116 2.31 -0.92 3.70
CA GLY A 116 3.39 -0.57 2.77
C GLY A 116 3.93 0.84 3.01
N MET A 117 3.04 1.81 3.21
CA MET A 117 3.41 3.21 3.49
C MET A 117 4.10 3.36 4.85
N VAL A 118 3.62 2.66 5.88
CA VAL A 118 4.19 2.76 7.24
C VAL A 118 5.50 2.01 7.33
N ALA A 119 5.55 0.78 6.81
CA ALA A 119 6.74 -0.07 6.85
C ALA A 119 7.89 0.51 6.03
N SER A 120 7.63 1.05 4.83
CA SER A 120 8.69 1.63 4.00
C SER A 120 9.41 2.77 4.71
N ARG A 121 8.66 3.68 5.37
CA ARG A 121 9.25 4.78 6.14
C ARG A 121 10.06 4.30 7.34
N ALA A 122 9.56 3.27 8.04
CA ALA A 122 10.27 2.67 9.16
C ALA A 122 11.57 1.99 8.70
N MET A 123 11.50 1.21 7.61
CA MET A 123 12.65 0.51 7.05
C MET A 123 13.73 1.44 6.48
N VAL A 124 13.36 2.59 5.91
CA VAL A 124 14.35 3.60 5.51
C VAL A 124 15.19 4.04 6.71
N ARG A 125 14.54 4.31 7.84
CA ARG A 125 15.23 4.72 9.06
C ARG A 125 16.09 3.61 9.67
N ASP A 126 15.69 2.35 9.49
CA ASP A 126 16.40 1.20 10.03
C ASP A 126 17.60 0.76 9.15
N LEU A 127 17.52 0.94 7.84
CA LEU A 127 18.46 0.35 6.85
C LEU A 127 19.47 1.34 6.26
N PHE A 128 19.20 2.63 6.39
CA PHE A 128 20.07 3.67 5.83
C PHE A 128 20.63 4.59 6.93
N ASP A 129 21.83 5.09 6.72
CA ASP A 129 22.44 6.07 7.61
C ASP A 129 21.64 7.38 7.61
N VAL A 130 21.62 8.07 8.74
CA VAL A 130 20.90 9.36 8.92
C VAL A 130 21.25 10.38 7.83
N LYS A 131 22.53 10.36 7.35
CA LYS A 131 23.01 11.24 6.28
C LYS A 131 22.38 10.95 4.92
N ASP A 132 22.01 9.69 4.66
CA ASP A 132 21.44 9.25 3.40
C ASP A 132 19.88 9.22 3.42
N ASN A 133 19.28 9.24 4.60
CA ASN A 133 17.82 9.18 4.76
C ASN A 133 17.10 10.23 3.94
N ALA A 134 17.56 11.48 3.94
CA ALA A 134 16.92 12.56 3.19
C ALA A 134 16.89 12.26 1.68
N LYS A 135 17.98 11.72 1.13
CA LYS A 135 18.07 11.32 -0.28
C LYS A 135 17.16 10.15 -0.61
N VAL A 136 17.12 9.14 0.25
CA VAL A 136 16.24 7.98 0.07
C VAL A 136 14.78 8.41 0.15
N PHE A 137 14.38 9.22 1.14
CA PHE A 137 13.02 9.75 1.23
C PHE A 137 12.64 10.60 0.01
N SER A 138 13.54 11.43 -0.52
CA SER A 138 13.31 12.18 -1.75
C SER A 138 13.03 11.26 -2.94
N THR A 139 13.76 10.14 -3.04
CA THR A 139 13.52 9.15 -4.10
C THR A 139 12.17 8.44 -3.93
N LEU A 140 11.78 8.09 -2.70
CA LEU A 140 10.45 7.55 -2.43
C LEU A 140 9.35 8.54 -2.82
N MET A 141 9.51 9.83 -2.48
CA MET A 141 8.56 10.86 -2.87
C MET A 141 8.48 11.05 -4.39
N LEU A 142 9.59 10.86 -5.10
CA LEU A 142 9.60 10.88 -6.57
C LEU A 142 8.74 9.74 -7.15
N VAL A 143 8.87 8.53 -6.61
CA VAL A 143 8.05 7.36 -7.02
C VAL A 143 6.57 7.64 -6.78
N ILE A 144 6.22 8.20 -5.62
CA ILE A 144 4.84 8.58 -5.28
C ILE A 144 4.33 9.68 -6.22
N ALA A 145 5.14 10.68 -6.55
CA ALA A 145 4.76 11.79 -7.42
C ALA A 145 4.55 11.38 -8.88
N VAL A 146 5.18 10.31 -9.34
CA VAL A 146 4.99 9.75 -10.69
C VAL A 146 3.68 8.97 -10.80
N SER A 147 3.17 8.42 -9.69
CA SER A 147 1.92 7.64 -9.66
C SER A 147 0.72 8.38 -10.28
N PRO A 148 0.38 9.62 -9.90
CA PRO A 148 -0.76 10.35 -10.46
C PRO A 148 -0.62 10.66 -11.96
N ILE A 149 0.58 10.58 -12.52
CA ILE A 149 0.81 10.83 -13.95
C ILE A 149 0.52 9.55 -14.77
N ILE A 150 0.97 8.40 -14.28
CA ILE A 150 0.91 7.13 -15.02
C ILE A 150 -0.36 6.35 -14.67
N ALA A 151 -0.73 6.28 -13.39
CA ALA A 151 -1.77 5.39 -12.91
C ALA A 151 -3.16 5.69 -13.48
N PRO A 152 -3.64 6.94 -13.63
CA PRO A 152 -4.94 7.21 -14.25
C PRO A 152 -5.00 6.75 -15.71
N SER A 153 -3.91 6.96 -16.47
CA SER A 153 -3.83 6.53 -17.87
C SER A 153 -3.90 5.01 -18.00
N LEU A 154 -3.15 4.28 -17.16
CA LEU A 154 -3.21 2.82 -17.10
C LEU A 154 -4.58 2.33 -16.65
N GLY A 155 -5.14 2.91 -15.60
CA GLY A 155 -6.46 2.54 -15.08
C GLY A 155 -7.57 2.80 -16.09
N GLY A 156 -7.53 3.95 -16.78
CA GLY A 156 -8.46 4.28 -17.86
C GLY A 156 -8.37 3.30 -19.03
N PHE A 157 -7.15 2.99 -19.48
CA PHE A 157 -6.91 2.00 -20.54
C PHE A 157 -7.44 0.61 -20.14
N ILE A 158 -7.08 0.11 -18.97
CA ILE A 158 -7.55 -1.20 -18.47
C ILE A 158 -9.07 -1.21 -18.38
N SER A 159 -9.68 -0.16 -17.81
CA SER A 159 -11.13 -0.06 -17.66
C SER A 159 -11.86 -0.05 -19.00
N ALA A 160 -11.30 0.62 -20.01
CA ALA A 160 -11.92 0.75 -21.34
C ALA A 160 -11.84 -0.54 -22.17
N TYR A 161 -10.71 -1.24 -22.15
CA TYR A 161 -10.47 -2.39 -23.03
C TYR A 161 -10.70 -3.75 -22.38
N LEU A 162 -10.42 -3.88 -21.10
CA LEU A 162 -10.52 -5.15 -20.35
C LEU A 162 -11.70 -5.13 -19.36
N GLY A 163 -12.12 -3.95 -18.93
CA GLY A 163 -13.12 -3.76 -17.90
C GLY A 163 -12.56 -3.42 -16.54
N TRP A 164 -13.35 -2.72 -15.72
CA TRP A 164 -12.92 -2.16 -14.42
C TRP A 164 -12.41 -3.20 -13.41
N ARG A 165 -12.89 -4.43 -13.48
CA ARG A 165 -12.46 -5.53 -12.60
C ARG A 165 -10.98 -5.85 -12.73
N TYR A 166 -10.41 -5.71 -13.93
CA TYR A 166 -9.01 -5.98 -14.21
C TYR A 166 -8.06 -4.96 -13.58
N ILE A 167 -8.55 -3.79 -13.13
CA ILE A 167 -7.76 -2.86 -12.32
C ILE A 167 -7.32 -3.55 -11.02
N PHE A 168 -8.24 -4.24 -10.35
CA PHE A 168 -7.92 -4.97 -9.12
C PHE A 168 -6.99 -6.17 -9.38
N VAL A 169 -7.16 -6.86 -10.50
CA VAL A 169 -6.24 -7.93 -10.91
C VAL A 169 -4.83 -7.38 -11.14
N MET A 170 -4.70 -6.24 -11.79
CA MET A 170 -3.41 -5.56 -11.97
C MET A 170 -2.77 -5.18 -10.63
N LEU A 171 -3.56 -4.66 -9.69
CA LEU A 171 -3.08 -4.35 -8.34
C LEU A 171 -2.60 -5.61 -7.59
N ILE A 172 -3.26 -6.77 -7.78
CA ILE A 172 -2.80 -8.05 -7.23
C ILE A 172 -1.44 -8.44 -7.82
N LEU A 173 -1.25 -8.29 -9.13
CA LEU A 173 0.03 -8.59 -9.78
C LEU A 173 1.16 -7.68 -9.28
N VAL A 174 0.87 -6.39 -9.08
CA VAL A 174 1.83 -5.45 -8.48
C VAL A 174 2.21 -5.90 -7.07
N ILE A 175 1.24 -6.25 -6.23
CA ILE A 175 1.50 -6.72 -4.86
C ILE A 175 2.28 -8.04 -4.86
N ALA A 176 1.94 -8.99 -5.73
CA ALA A 176 2.68 -10.24 -5.85
C ALA A 176 4.15 -9.99 -6.22
N SER A 177 4.40 -9.05 -7.13
CA SER A 177 5.76 -8.64 -7.51
C SER A 177 6.51 -7.99 -6.35
N ILE A 178 5.83 -7.17 -5.55
CA ILE A 178 6.39 -6.54 -4.35
C ILE A 178 6.72 -7.60 -3.29
N ILE A 179 5.81 -8.54 -3.04
CA ILE A 179 6.03 -9.64 -2.07
C ILE A 179 7.24 -10.48 -2.50
N ALA A 180 7.35 -10.82 -3.78
CA ALA A 180 8.52 -11.52 -4.31
C ALA A 180 9.81 -10.69 -4.11
N GLY A 181 9.77 -9.39 -4.41
CA GLY A 181 10.89 -8.47 -4.17
C GLY A 181 11.30 -8.41 -2.69
N ILE A 182 10.35 -8.35 -1.77
CA ILE A 182 10.61 -8.37 -0.32
C ILE A 182 11.28 -9.68 0.09
N TYR A 183 10.77 -10.80 -0.41
CA TYR A 183 11.30 -12.11 -0.06
C TYR A 183 12.76 -12.29 -0.47
N PHE A 184 13.12 -11.88 -1.69
CA PHE A 184 14.46 -12.09 -2.24
C PHE A 184 15.48 -11.00 -1.90
N LEU A 185 15.03 -9.75 -1.70
CA LEU A 185 15.92 -8.59 -1.70
C LEU A 185 15.92 -7.82 -0.38
N LEU A 186 14.86 -7.94 0.44
CA LEU A 186 14.75 -7.15 1.65
C LEU A 186 15.50 -7.84 2.80
N PRO A 187 16.61 -7.24 3.32
CA PRO A 187 17.29 -7.76 4.49
C PRO A 187 16.38 -7.70 5.72
N ASP A 188 16.69 -8.50 6.73
CA ASP A 188 16.04 -8.36 8.03
C ASP A 188 16.48 -7.02 8.64
N SER A 189 15.49 -6.20 8.94
CA SER A 189 15.68 -4.94 9.66
C SER A 189 15.45 -5.17 11.17
N LYS A 190 14.97 -4.17 11.88
CA LYS A 190 14.72 -4.27 13.32
C LYS A 190 13.87 -5.50 13.68
N GLY A 191 14.37 -6.35 14.56
CA GLY A 191 13.66 -7.51 15.09
C GLY A 191 12.47 -7.12 15.98
N PRO A 192 11.65 -8.11 16.40
CA PRO A 192 10.53 -7.88 17.30
C PRO A 192 10.98 -7.32 18.66
N ASP A 193 10.23 -6.37 19.19
CA ASP A 193 10.40 -5.86 20.55
C ASP A 193 9.19 -6.25 21.42
N PRO A 194 9.28 -7.36 22.18
CA PRO A 194 8.18 -7.84 23.01
C PRO A 194 7.80 -6.88 24.15
N THR A 195 8.68 -5.94 24.49
CA THR A 195 8.45 -4.97 25.57
C THR A 195 7.57 -3.80 25.11
N TYR A 196 7.43 -3.60 23.79
CA TYR A 196 6.62 -2.53 23.23
C TYR A 196 5.12 -2.73 23.55
N SER A 197 4.52 -1.75 24.25
CA SER A 197 3.13 -1.81 24.69
C SER A 197 2.16 -1.50 23.54
N LEU A 198 1.20 -2.40 23.29
CA LEU A 198 0.10 -2.18 22.35
C LEU A 198 -1.13 -1.51 22.98
N LYS A 199 -1.03 -1.03 24.25
CA LYS A 199 -2.17 -0.36 24.90
C LYS A 199 -2.50 0.95 24.18
N PRO A 200 -3.79 1.24 23.89
CA PRO A 200 -4.20 2.45 23.17
C PRO A 200 -3.67 3.75 23.79
N VAL A 201 -3.62 3.82 25.10
CA VAL A 201 -3.08 4.97 25.84
C VAL A 201 -1.57 5.18 25.57
N ALA A 202 -0.80 4.10 25.54
CA ALA A 202 0.64 4.17 25.24
C ALA A 202 0.91 4.57 23.78
N ILE A 203 0.01 4.21 22.87
CA ILE A 203 0.08 4.60 21.46
C ILE A 203 -0.14 6.12 21.33
N VAL A 204 -1.16 6.67 21.98
CA VAL A 204 -1.49 8.10 21.92
C VAL A 204 -0.41 8.94 22.61
N THR A 205 0.09 8.51 23.77
CA THR A 205 1.18 9.23 24.47
C THR A 205 2.50 9.20 23.71
N GLY A 206 2.80 8.11 22.98
CA GLY A 206 4.01 8.03 22.13
C GLY A 206 3.98 8.96 20.91
N PHE A 207 2.82 9.52 20.53
CA PHE A 207 2.70 10.56 19.50
C PHE A 207 2.90 11.99 20.03
N VAL A 208 2.87 12.17 21.34
CA VAL A 208 2.93 13.49 22.00
C VAL A 208 4.32 13.79 22.58
N THR A 209 5.18 12.79 22.72
CA THR A 209 6.60 12.91 23.12
C THR A 209 7.53 12.76 21.94
#